data_f115844da79a7708c61f81bc9102997b
#
_entry.id   f115844da79a7708c61f81bc9102997b
#
_cell.length_a   1.000
_cell.length_b   1.000
_cell.length_c   1.000
_cell.angle_alpha   90.00
_cell.angle_beta   90.00
_cell.angle_gamma   90.00
#
_symmetry.space_group_name_H-M   'P 1'
#
loop_
_entity.id
_entity.type
_entity.pdbx_description
1 polymer ?
#
loop_
_entity_poly.entity_id
_entity_poly.type
_entity_poly.pdbx_seq_one_letter_code
_entity_poly.pdbx_strand_id
1 'polypeptide(L)'
;MKTTAFTKYHIAAGAKMAEFAGYNMPIEFTGINDEHMAVRGAAGVFDVSHMGEIWVKGPKALGLLQRITTNDVSKLYDGKVQYTCMPNGRGGIVDDILVYRVDAETYMLCVNEIGRASCRERV
;
A
#
# COMPACT_ATOMS: atom_id res chain seq x y z
N MET A 1 -18.63 1.20 -9.05
CA MET A 1 -17.80 1.37 -7.85
C MET A 1 -17.59 0.00 -7.24
N LYS A 2 -16.34 -0.40 -6.99
CA LYS A 2 -16.00 -1.68 -6.35
C LYS A 2 -16.33 -1.62 -4.85
N THR A 3 -16.47 -2.78 -4.22
CA THR A 3 -16.66 -2.90 -2.76
C THR A 3 -15.56 -3.74 -2.15
N THR A 4 -15.24 -3.50 -0.88
CA THR A 4 -14.35 -4.35 -0.10
C THR A 4 -15.15 -5.41 0.68
N ALA A 5 -14.49 -6.39 1.26
CA ALA A 5 -15.11 -7.36 2.15
C ALA A 5 -15.79 -6.68 3.38
N PHE A 6 -15.30 -5.50 3.74
CA PHE A 6 -15.76 -4.74 4.91
C PHE A 6 -16.83 -3.68 4.61
N THR A 7 -17.11 -3.37 3.34
CA THR A 7 -18.04 -2.29 2.94
C THR A 7 -19.38 -2.37 3.68
N LYS A 8 -19.99 -3.56 3.80
CA LYS A 8 -21.26 -3.74 4.52
C LYS A 8 -21.17 -3.41 6.01
N TYR A 9 -20.03 -3.68 6.62
CA TYR A 9 -19.79 -3.39 8.04
C TYR A 9 -19.55 -1.89 8.26
N HIS A 10 -18.87 -1.21 7.35
CA HIS A 10 -18.71 0.25 7.40
C HIS A 10 -20.05 0.96 7.33
N ILE A 11 -20.91 0.56 6.38
CA ILE A 11 -22.27 1.11 6.26
C ILE A 11 -23.10 0.84 7.52
N ALA A 12 -23.06 -0.38 8.04
CA ALA A 12 -23.80 -0.75 9.25
C ALA A 12 -23.30 0.02 10.50
N ALA A 13 -22.02 0.38 10.54
CA ALA A 13 -21.43 1.20 11.60
C ALA A 13 -21.69 2.71 11.42
N GLY A 14 -22.45 3.12 10.39
CA GLY A 14 -22.78 4.51 10.16
C GLY A 14 -21.69 5.34 9.51
N ALA A 15 -20.72 4.71 8.84
CA ALA A 15 -19.66 5.42 8.14
C ALA A 15 -20.20 6.29 7.01
N LYS A 16 -19.63 7.47 6.85
CA LYS A 16 -19.80 8.29 5.66
C LYS A 16 -18.98 7.70 4.54
N MET A 17 -19.65 7.15 3.55
CA MET A 17 -19.03 6.45 2.43
C MET A 17 -18.80 7.39 1.26
N ALA A 18 -17.65 7.23 0.56
CA ALA A 18 -17.39 7.88 -0.72
C ALA A 18 -16.50 7.03 -1.62
N GLU A 19 -16.36 7.45 -2.86
CA GLU A 19 -15.43 6.84 -3.79
C GLU A 19 -13.98 7.18 -3.40
N PHE A 20 -13.17 6.14 -3.28
CA PHE A 20 -11.73 6.26 -3.12
C PHE A 20 -11.04 5.14 -3.91
N ALA A 21 -10.15 5.50 -4.84
CA ALA A 21 -9.43 4.55 -5.72
C ALA A 21 -10.35 3.55 -6.44
N GLY A 22 -11.55 3.99 -6.86
CA GLY A 22 -12.55 3.15 -7.54
C GLY A 22 -13.39 2.27 -6.62
N TYR A 23 -13.17 2.34 -5.30
CA TYR A 23 -13.90 1.60 -4.29
C TYR A 23 -14.84 2.50 -3.48
N ASN A 24 -15.92 1.90 -2.97
CA ASN A 24 -16.78 2.53 -1.97
C ASN A 24 -16.16 2.36 -0.58
N MET A 25 -15.50 3.41 -0.09
CA MET A 25 -14.70 3.39 1.13
C MET A 25 -15.27 4.31 2.20
N PRO A 26 -15.07 4.00 3.50
CA PRO A 26 -15.43 4.90 4.58
C PRO A 26 -14.44 6.07 4.63
N ILE A 27 -14.95 7.31 4.67
CA ILE A 27 -14.14 8.51 4.86
C ILE A 27 -14.01 8.82 6.35
N GLU A 28 -15.12 8.71 7.07
CA GLU A 28 -15.20 8.99 8.51
C GLU A 28 -16.38 8.24 9.12
N PHE A 29 -16.32 8.05 10.44
CA PHE A 29 -17.43 7.48 11.24
C PHE A 29 -17.99 8.52 12.21
N THR A 30 -17.16 9.05 13.12
CA THR A 30 -17.54 10.03 14.15
C THR A 30 -17.05 11.44 13.85
N GLY A 31 -16.14 11.57 12.90
CA GLY A 31 -15.52 12.83 12.50
C GLY A 31 -14.01 12.72 12.39
N ILE A 32 -13.46 13.32 11.33
CA ILE A 32 -12.05 13.21 10.97
C ILE A 32 -11.11 13.61 12.12
N ASN A 33 -11.40 14.71 12.82
CA ASN A 33 -10.55 15.20 13.90
C ASN A 33 -10.53 14.26 15.10
N ASP A 34 -11.71 13.75 15.50
CA ASP A 34 -11.83 12.84 16.65
C ASP A 34 -11.14 11.51 16.36
N GLU A 35 -11.34 10.98 15.15
CA GLU A 35 -10.69 9.75 14.71
C GLU A 35 -9.18 9.91 14.59
N HIS A 36 -8.70 11.06 14.08
CA HIS A 36 -7.26 11.37 14.06
C HIS A 36 -6.67 11.38 15.47
N MET A 37 -7.35 12.02 16.42
CA MET A 37 -6.89 12.07 17.82
C MET A 37 -6.94 10.70 18.48
N ALA A 38 -7.91 9.85 18.15
CA ALA A 38 -7.96 8.46 18.62
C ALA A 38 -6.76 7.64 18.15
N VAL A 39 -6.38 7.77 16.87
CA VAL A 39 -5.17 7.11 16.32
C VAL A 39 -3.90 7.61 17.00
N ARG A 40 -3.82 8.92 17.29
CA ARG A 40 -2.66 9.53 17.93
C ARG A 40 -2.53 9.18 19.41
N GLY A 41 -3.63 9.05 20.11
CA GLY A 41 -3.68 8.83 21.57
C GLY A 41 -3.84 7.37 22.00
N ALA A 42 -4.33 6.51 21.11
CA ALA A 42 -4.62 5.12 21.41
C ALA A 42 -4.35 4.21 20.21
N ALA A 43 -5.41 3.82 19.48
CA ALA A 43 -5.29 2.93 18.32
C ALA A 43 -6.34 3.27 17.25
N GLY A 44 -6.03 2.93 15.99
CA GLY A 44 -6.95 3.01 14.87
C GLY A 44 -6.87 1.79 13.97
N VAL A 45 -8.00 1.46 13.34
CA VAL A 45 -8.11 0.39 12.35
C VAL A 45 -8.53 0.99 11.02
N PHE A 46 -7.86 0.60 9.96
CA PHE A 46 -8.09 1.11 8.60
C PHE A 46 -8.39 -0.03 7.64
N ASP A 47 -9.42 0.12 6.82
CA ASP A 47 -9.65 -0.76 5.67
C ASP A 47 -8.71 -0.36 4.53
N VAL A 48 -7.72 -1.20 4.25
CA VAL A 48 -6.75 -1.01 3.16
C VAL A 48 -6.95 -2.02 2.03
N SER A 49 -8.12 -2.63 1.94
CA SER A 49 -8.43 -3.70 0.95
C SER A 49 -8.36 -3.22 -0.51
N HIS A 50 -8.29 -1.92 -0.76
CA HIS A 50 -8.09 -1.34 -2.09
C HIS A 50 -6.61 -1.40 -2.54
N MET A 51 -5.69 -1.61 -1.63
CA MET A 51 -4.26 -1.68 -1.92
C MET A 51 -3.87 -3.03 -2.51
N GLY A 52 -2.77 -3.05 -3.26
CA GLY A 52 -2.22 -4.25 -3.87
C GLY A 52 -1.01 -4.78 -3.12
N GLU A 53 -0.84 -6.10 -3.15
CA GLU A 53 0.28 -6.80 -2.58
C GLU A 53 0.97 -7.61 -3.66
N ILE A 54 2.29 -7.38 -3.83
CA ILE A 54 3.11 -8.05 -4.85
C ILE A 54 4.27 -8.75 -4.16
N TRP A 55 4.36 -10.05 -4.37
CA TRP A 55 5.49 -10.84 -3.88
C TRP A 55 6.62 -10.87 -4.91
N VAL A 56 7.84 -10.55 -4.47
CA VAL A 56 9.07 -10.64 -5.25
C VAL A 56 9.99 -11.64 -4.57
N LYS A 57 10.27 -12.76 -5.24
CA LYS A 57 11.00 -13.90 -4.66
C LYS A 57 12.14 -14.35 -5.55
N GLY A 58 13.21 -14.79 -4.92
CA GLY A 58 14.36 -15.41 -5.55
C GLY A 58 15.66 -14.63 -5.41
N PRO A 59 16.79 -15.20 -5.84
CA PRO A 59 18.12 -14.65 -5.62
C PRO A 59 18.37 -13.29 -6.31
N LYS A 60 17.55 -12.91 -7.28
CA LYS A 60 17.62 -11.62 -7.97
C LYS A 60 16.61 -10.59 -7.45
N ALA A 61 15.83 -10.91 -6.41
CA ALA A 61 14.79 -10.03 -5.88
C ALA A 61 15.35 -8.66 -5.42
N LEU A 62 16.43 -8.67 -4.63
CA LEU A 62 17.10 -7.44 -4.20
C LEU A 62 17.57 -6.61 -5.41
N GLY A 63 18.21 -7.23 -6.40
CA GLY A 63 18.71 -6.53 -7.59
C GLY A 63 17.60 -5.89 -8.41
N LEU A 64 16.44 -6.56 -8.53
CA LEU A 64 15.26 -5.99 -9.18
C LEU A 64 14.76 -4.76 -8.41
N LEU A 65 14.56 -4.90 -7.09
CA LEU A 65 14.03 -3.81 -6.27
C LEU A 65 14.96 -2.59 -6.23
N GLN A 66 16.27 -2.79 -6.16
CA GLN A 66 17.26 -1.71 -6.27
C GLN A 66 17.17 -0.96 -7.61
N ARG A 67 16.76 -1.64 -8.67
CA ARG A 67 16.65 -1.04 -10.01
C ARG A 67 15.35 -0.26 -10.20
N ILE A 68 14.24 -0.72 -9.63
CA ILE A 68 12.91 -0.14 -9.88
C ILE A 68 12.44 0.84 -8.81
N THR A 69 13.17 0.98 -7.71
CA THR A 69 12.82 1.90 -6.62
C THR A 69 13.92 2.94 -6.36
N THR A 70 13.55 4.04 -5.75
CA THR A 70 14.46 5.18 -5.51
C THR A 70 15.27 5.07 -4.23
N ASN A 71 14.83 4.25 -3.26
CA ASN A 71 15.50 4.10 -1.98
C ASN A 71 16.42 2.87 -1.98
N ASP A 72 17.35 2.81 -1.05
CA ASP A 72 18.32 1.73 -0.93
C ASP A 72 17.73 0.53 -0.18
N VAL A 73 17.22 -0.45 -0.93
CA VAL A 73 16.62 -1.68 -0.40
C VAL A 73 17.64 -2.57 0.31
N SER A 74 18.94 -2.42 0.00
CA SER A 74 20.00 -3.21 0.66
C SER A 74 20.14 -2.91 2.15
N LYS A 75 19.62 -1.78 2.62
CA LYS A 75 19.59 -1.38 4.04
C LYS A 75 18.49 -2.08 4.84
N LEU A 76 17.60 -2.81 4.17
CA LEU A 76 16.57 -3.58 4.87
C LEU A 76 17.17 -4.84 5.48
N TYR A 77 16.74 -5.14 6.70
CA TYR A 77 16.94 -6.42 7.36
C TYR A 77 15.60 -7.14 7.52
N ASP A 78 15.62 -8.42 7.86
CA ASP A 78 14.42 -9.24 7.94
C ASP A 78 13.40 -8.65 8.93
N GLY A 79 12.16 -8.51 8.49
CA GLY A 79 11.07 -7.86 9.21
C GLY A 79 11.00 -6.33 9.07
N LYS A 80 11.98 -5.68 8.43
CA LYS A 80 11.95 -4.23 8.22
C LYS A 80 11.16 -3.84 6.98
N VAL A 81 10.53 -2.66 7.09
CA VAL A 81 9.76 -2.02 6.02
C VAL A 81 10.44 -0.71 5.62
N GLN A 82 10.40 -0.39 4.33
CA GLN A 82 10.92 0.85 3.77
C GLN A 82 9.89 1.49 2.85
N TYR A 83 9.64 2.77 3.06
CA TYR A 83 8.90 3.59 2.10
C TYR A 83 9.83 4.01 0.95
N THR A 84 9.35 3.90 -0.29
CA THR A 84 10.10 4.24 -1.49
C THR A 84 9.17 4.64 -2.63
N CYS A 85 9.72 5.24 -3.67
CA CYS A 85 9.00 5.55 -4.90
C CYS A 85 9.45 4.67 -6.05
N MET A 86 8.54 4.39 -6.96
CA MET A 86 8.81 3.70 -8.23
C MET A 86 8.81 4.73 -9.36
N PRO A 87 9.97 5.12 -9.90
CA PRO A 87 10.06 6.12 -10.96
C PRO A 87 9.68 5.55 -12.33
N ASN A 88 9.25 6.43 -13.25
CA ASN A 88 8.91 6.07 -14.63
C ASN A 88 10.07 6.22 -15.64
N GLY A 89 11.27 6.55 -15.17
CA GLY A 89 12.44 6.80 -16.02
C GLY A 89 12.41 8.12 -16.79
N ARG A 90 11.43 8.98 -16.58
CA ARG A 90 11.25 10.30 -17.25
C ARG A 90 11.10 11.45 -16.27
N GLY A 91 11.57 11.28 -15.03
CA GLY A 91 11.45 12.28 -13.95
C GLY A 91 10.12 12.28 -13.20
N GLY A 92 9.20 11.37 -13.53
CA GLY A 92 7.93 11.20 -12.80
C GLY A 92 7.91 9.94 -11.95
N ILE A 93 6.91 9.85 -11.08
CA ILE A 93 6.66 8.71 -10.19
C ILE A 93 5.48 7.90 -10.73
N VAL A 94 5.64 6.58 -10.82
CA VAL A 94 4.55 5.64 -11.17
C VAL A 94 3.69 5.39 -9.95
N ASP A 95 4.34 5.09 -8.82
CA ASP A 95 3.69 4.81 -7.54
C ASP A 95 4.65 5.07 -6.37
N ASP A 96 4.12 5.32 -5.20
CA ASP A 96 4.83 5.31 -3.93
C ASP A 96 4.41 4.05 -3.16
N ILE A 97 5.38 3.30 -2.66
CA ILE A 97 5.17 1.94 -2.19
C ILE A 97 5.90 1.66 -0.87
N LEU A 98 5.45 0.62 -0.18
CA LEU A 98 6.17 0.02 0.93
C LEU A 98 6.84 -1.27 0.47
N VAL A 99 8.13 -1.42 0.78
CA VAL A 99 8.90 -2.64 0.56
C VAL A 99 9.14 -3.32 1.90
N TYR A 100 8.59 -4.50 2.07
CA TYR A 100 8.78 -5.36 3.24
C TYR A 100 9.85 -6.41 2.91
N ARG A 101 10.88 -6.52 3.71
CA ARG A 101 11.80 -7.64 3.63
C ARG A 101 11.37 -8.74 4.59
N VAL A 102 11.03 -9.90 4.08
CA VAL A 102 10.69 -11.09 4.86
C VAL A 102 11.96 -11.89 5.17
N ASP A 103 12.76 -12.13 4.16
CA ASP A 103 14.09 -12.74 4.24
C ASP A 103 15.00 -12.24 3.11
N ALA A 104 16.19 -12.81 2.96
CA ALA A 104 17.19 -12.36 1.98
C ALA A 104 16.71 -12.42 0.52
N GLU A 105 15.78 -13.32 0.20
CA GLU A 105 15.29 -13.57 -1.15
C GLU A 105 13.77 -13.35 -1.29
N THR A 106 13.11 -12.90 -0.22
CA THR A 106 11.65 -12.75 -0.21
C THR A 106 11.26 -11.36 0.24
N TYR A 107 10.56 -10.63 -0.63
CA TYR A 107 10.05 -9.29 -0.39
C TYR A 107 8.56 -9.23 -0.72
N MET A 108 7.83 -8.36 -0.01
CA MET A 108 6.46 -8.00 -0.33
C MET A 108 6.40 -6.50 -0.59
N LEU A 109 5.75 -6.12 -1.67
CA LEU A 109 5.45 -4.72 -2.00
C LEU A 109 4.00 -4.45 -1.67
N CYS A 110 3.74 -3.36 -0.97
CA CYS A 110 2.39 -2.83 -0.81
C CYS A 110 2.27 -1.60 -1.71
N VAL A 111 1.36 -1.67 -2.67
CA VAL A 111 1.16 -0.65 -3.73
C VAL A 111 -0.22 -0.02 -3.59
N ASN A 112 -0.40 1.23 -4.06
CA ASN A 112 -1.67 1.96 -3.86
C ASN A 112 -2.85 1.35 -4.61
N GLU A 113 -2.61 0.73 -5.78
CA GLU A 113 -3.66 0.07 -6.55
C GLU A 113 -3.08 -1.10 -7.37
N ILE A 114 -3.75 -2.25 -7.32
CA ILE A 114 -3.32 -3.45 -8.06
C ILE A 114 -3.20 -3.21 -9.57
N GLY A 115 -3.96 -2.29 -10.14
CA GLY A 115 -3.97 -2.04 -11.58
C GLY A 115 -2.87 -1.12 -12.10
N ARG A 116 -2.27 -0.27 -11.29
CA ARG A 116 -1.29 0.74 -11.73
C ARG A 116 0.14 0.24 -11.78
N ALA A 117 0.58 -0.43 -10.73
CA ALA A 117 1.97 -0.89 -10.64
C ALA A 117 2.22 -2.22 -11.36
N SER A 118 1.25 -3.15 -11.37
CA SER A 118 1.42 -4.50 -11.91
C SER A 118 1.14 -4.64 -13.40
N CYS A 119 0.36 -3.76 -14.01
CA CYS A 119 -0.06 -3.90 -15.41
C CYS A 119 0.87 -3.24 -16.44
N ARG A 120 1.87 -2.46 -16.02
CA ARG A 120 2.78 -1.75 -16.95
C ARG A 120 4.14 -2.39 -17.14
N GLU A 121 4.50 -3.37 -16.35
CA GLU A 121 5.75 -4.12 -16.54
C GLU A 121 5.50 -5.60 -16.80
N ARG A 122 4.95 -5.89 -17.96
CA ARG A 122 5.24 -7.17 -18.59
C ARG A 122 6.62 -7.03 -19.24
N VAL A 123 7.62 -7.38 -18.51
CA VAL A 123 8.94 -7.67 -19.07
C VAL A 123 9.04 -9.17 -19.20
#